data_b0d24172b1e8581be803de9d0bcc10aa
#
_entry.id   b0d24172b1e8581be803de9d0bcc10aa
#
_cell.length_a   1.000
_cell.length_b   1.000
_cell.length_c   1.000
_cell.angle_alpha   90.00
_cell.angle_beta   90.00
_cell.angle_gamma   90.00
#
_symmetry.space_group_name_H-M   'P 1'
#
loop_
_entity.id
_entity.type
_entity.pdbx_description
1 polymer ?
#
loop_
_entity_poly.entity_id
_entity_poly.type
_entity_poly.pdbx_seq_one_letter_code
_entity_poly.pdbx_strand_id
1 'polypeptide(L)'
;MYVIGTAGHVDHGKSTLVECLTGIDPDRFKEEKDRGMTIDIGFAWVTLPSGREVSVVDVPGHEKFVSNMLAGVGGIDMALLVIAADESVMPQTREHLAILDLLGVTNGVVVVTKEDLVDEDWLELVYAEVGELLTGTTLEGAEVISVSATTGSGISNLMESIDSALDKTTAKKDFNRPRLPIDRAFSISGFGTVVTGTLIDGFLSVGQEVEIIPIGLKARIRGLQSHGKPEANFGPGTRVAANLSGIESTQIARGDVLSFPNLIDLSEAFDVRLNVVEDAPNPLRHNMFVTLHTGSSEVVARLRLLEEEEVQPGNSTWAQLKPEKSLPVLRGDHYIIRSNMTTLGGGSILDTRAKRHRRRHLPTLKKLESLESGSPSEIILNIIESAVPSTLDSLFSSSTMREEEIIPTVHLLIAEKALMSTSTSLEKSYFFTAKRWEKICGLTKQSLNLFHVQFPLRQGMPREELRNRLALSPESFNAVMNVLEETKVLRDFTSLIALTDHESHLTEEQSRISEVYVGNISKGKFSPRTDLEVDEDILNFLIDNGRLVRASDGIVFSSDAFEEMLDGVRSYISRHGEMTVGDFRDLFQTSRKYALGFMDYLDQQQITRRVGDARILRE
;
A
#
# COMPACT_ATOMS: atom_id res chain seq x y z
N MET A 1 10.90 -19.38 -13.59
CA MET A 1 11.35 -20.64 -12.93
C MET A 1 10.16 -21.18 -12.17
N TYR A 2 10.01 -22.50 -12.00
CA TYR A 2 8.89 -23.10 -11.27
C TYR A 2 9.39 -23.69 -9.96
N VAL A 3 8.48 -23.73 -8.96
CA VAL A 3 8.73 -24.32 -7.65
C VAL A 3 7.72 -25.45 -7.41
N ILE A 4 8.22 -26.63 -7.15
CA ILE A 4 7.44 -27.82 -6.82
C ILE A 4 7.53 -28.05 -5.32
N GLY A 5 6.39 -28.23 -4.63
CA GLY A 5 6.36 -28.57 -3.20
C GLY A 5 5.90 -29.99 -2.97
N THR A 6 6.60 -30.74 -2.11
CA THR A 6 6.08 -32.02 -1.63
C THR A 6 4.97 -31.81 -0.60
N ALA A 7 4.05 -32.75 -0.47
CA ALA A 7 3.01 -32.82 0.55
C ALA A 7 2.70 -34.28 0.87
N GLY A 8 2.19 -34.60 2.06
CA GLY A 8 1.85 -35.97 2.44
C GLY A 8 2.32 -36.33 3.84
N HIS A 9 1.93 -37.53 4.29
CA HIS A 9 2.16 -38.02 5.64
C HIS A 9 3.68 -38.16 5.96
N VAL A 10 4.03 -38.20 7.25
CA VAL A 10 5.37 -38.61 7.70
C VAL A 10 5.63 -40.07 7.22
N ASP A 11 6.89 -40.40 6.94
CA ASP A 11 7.31 -41.74 6.48
C ASP A 11 6.73 -42.22 5.12
N HIS A 12 5.96 -41.38 4.40
CA HIS A 12 5.52 -41.68 3.04
C HIS A 12 6.62 -41.52 1.98
N GLY A 13 7.86 -41.27 2.40
CA GLY A 13 9.04 -41.26 1.50
C GLY A 13 9.22 -39.96 0.70
N LYS A 14 8.73 -38.81 1.17
CA LYS A 14 8.88 -37.49 0.50
C LYS A 14 10.33 -37.15 0.24
N SER A 15 11.18 -37.12 1.29
CA SER A 15 12.60 -36.75 1.18
C SER A 15 13.38 -37.76 0.35
N THR A 16 13.06 -39.06 0.48
CA THR A 16 13.65 -40.14 -0.34
C THR A 16 13.28 -39.98 -1.81
N LEU A 17 12.02 -39.60 -2.12
CA LEU A 17 11.60 -39.31 -3.47
C LEU A 17 12.34 -38.11 -4.05
N VAL A 18 12.46 -37.03 -3.27
CA VAL A 18 13.22 -35.82 -3.68
C VAL A 18 14.67 -36.15 -3.95
N GLU A 19 15.32 -36.93 -3.08
CA GLU A 19 16.70 -37.37 -3.31
C GLU A 19 16.82 -38.25 -4.58
N CYS A 20 15.88 -39.15 -4.83
CA CYS A 20 15.83 -39.99 -6.01
C CYS A 20 15.67 -39.17 -7.31
N LEU A 21 14.81 -38.14 -7.30
CA LEU A 21 14.56 -37.29 -8.46
C LEU A 21 15.72 -36.31 -8.76
N THR A 22 16.37 -35.80 -7.71
CA THR A 22 17.31 -34.67 -7.82
C THR A 22 18.78 -35.06 -7.62
N GLY A 23 19.04 -36.19 -6.98
CA GLY A 23 20.38 -36.57 -6.50
C GLY A 23 20.87 -35.72 -5.32
N ILE A 24 19.99 -34.92 -4.71
CA ILE A 24 20.33 -34.02 -3.61
C ILE A 24 19.52 -34.46 -2.38
N ASP A 25 20.22 -34.78 -1.28
CA ASP A 25 19.60 -35.05 0.01
C ASP A 25 19.02 -33.74 0.59
N PRO A 26 17.68 -33.60 0.72
CA PRO A 26 17.06 -32.38 1.24
C PRO A 26 17.24 -32.20 2.76
N ASP A 27 17.51 -33.31 3.51
CA ASP A 27 17.69 -33.31 4.97
C ASP A 27 19.10 -32.83 5.35
N ARG A 28 19.17 -31.67 5.98
CA ARG A 28 20.42 -30.95 6.27
C ARG A 28 20.90 -31.14 7.71
N PHE A 29 19.97 -31.31 8.63
CA PHE A 29 20.31 -31.43 10.04
C PHE A 29 20.65 -32.87 10.41
N LYS A 30 21.66 -33.02 11.26
CA LYS A 30 22.00 -34.34 11.81
C LYS A 30 20.81 -34.96 12.56
N GLU A 31 20.00 -34.12 13.22
CA GLU A 31 18.81 -34.55 13.95
C GLU A 31 17.72 -35.13 13.02
N GLU A 32 17.56 -34.62 11.81
CA GLU A 32 16.66 -35.17 10.78
C GLU A 32 17.11 -36.58 10.36
N LYS A 33 18.40 -36.73 10.10
CA LYS A 33 19.01 -38.03 9.74
C LYS A 33 18.97 -39.05 10.87
N ASP A 34 19.18 -38.60 12.11
CA ASP A 34 19.14 -39.46 13.29
C ASP A 34 17.71 -39.93 13.63
N ARG A 35 16.69 -39.12 13.30
CA ARG A 35 15.28 -39.42 13.53
C ARG A 35 14.55 -40.00 12.34
N GLY A 36 15.13 -39.94 11.14
CA GLY A 36 14.51 -40.35 9.88
C GLY A 36 13.32 -39.51 9.45
N MET A 37 13.22 -38.26 9.93
CA MET A 37 12.10 -37.36 9.59
C MET A 37 12.58 -35.94 9.34
N THR A 38 12.03 -35.29 8.34
CA THR A 38 12.26 -33.89 8.01
C THR A 38 11.65 -32.97 9.09
N ILE A 39 12.43 -32.05 9.65
CA ILE A 39 12.01 -31.09 10.68
C ILE A 39 11.82 -29.69 10.10
N ASP A 40 12.74 -29.24 9.25
CA ASP A 40 12.69 -27.95 8.57
C ASP A 40 12.56 -28.15 7.06
N ILE A 41 12.30 -27.09 6.33
CA ILE A 41 12.12 -27.13 4.87
C ILE A 41 13.43 -27.56 4.21
N GLY A 42 13.38 -28.65 3.42
CA GLY A 42 14.45 -29.08 2.54
C GLY A 42 14.38 -28.41 1.17
N PHE A 43 15.50 -28.28 0.49
CA PHE A 43 15.55 -27.66 -0.84
C PHE A 43 16.46 -28.44 -1.76
N ALA A 44 15.93 -28.76 -2.95
CA ALA A 44 16.64 -29.40 -4.03
C ALA A 44 16.28 -28.74 -5.37
N TRP A 45 16.90 -29.15 -6.44
CA TRP A 45 16.58 -28.74 -7.80
C TRP A 45 16.82 -29.86 -8.76
N VAL A 46 16.10 -29.88 -9.86
CA VAL A 46 16.22 -30.92 -10.89
C VAL A 46 16.04 -30.30 -12.28
N THR A 47 16.68 -30.90 -13.27
CA THR A 47 16.43 -30.60 -14.68
C THR A 47 15.48 -31.66 -15.24
N LEU A 48 14.32 -31.24 -15.72
CA LEU A 48 13.30 -32.09 -16.32
C LEU A 48 13.71 -32.53 -17.74
N PRO A 49 13.03 -33.53 -18.33
CA PRO A 49 13.33 -34.00 -19.67
C PRO A 49 13.27 -32.92 -20.76
N SER A 50 12.43 -31.89 -20.61
CA SER A 50 12.40 -30.73 -21.51
C SER A 50 13.62 -29.79 -21.41
N GLY A 51 14.53 -30.02 -20.46
CA GLY A 51 15.65 -29.13 -20.15
C GLY A 51 15.28 -28.00 -19.18
N ARG A 52 14.06 -27.99 -18.66
CA ARG A 52 13.55 -26.99 -17.69
C ARG A 52 14.17 -27.25 -16.31
N GLU A 53 14.83 -26.24 -15.72
CA GLU A 53 15.26 -26.30 -14.32
C GLU A 53 14.08 -25.93 -13.41
N VAL A 54 13.83 -26.74 -12.36
CA VAL A 54 12.80 -26.51 -11.35
C VAL A 54 13.38 -26.65 -9.95
N SER A 55 12.89 -25.81 -9.03
CA SER A 55 13.20 -25.92 -7.60
C SER A 55 12.24 -26.90 -6.95
N VAL A 56 12.73 -27.73 -6.04
CA VAL A 56 11.92 -28.65 -5.23
C VAL A 56 12.02 -28.23 -3.77
N VAL A 57 10.86 -28.02 -3.15
CA VAL A 57 10.72 -27.71 -1.73
C VAL A 57 10.20 -28.96 -1.03
N ASP A 58 11.05 -29.55 -0.23
CA ASP A 58 10.66 -30.70 0.59
C ASP A 58 10.12 -30.23 1.94
N VAL A 59 8.88 -30.58 2.25
CA VAL A 59 8.21 -30.11 3.47
C VAL A 59 8.10 -31.21 4.51
N PRO A 60 8.22 -30.86 5.80
CA PRO A 60 8.02 -31.82 6.88
C PRO A 60 6.60 -32.37 6.88
N GLY A 61 6.46 -33.68 7.12
CA GLY A 61 5.17 -34.37 7.15
C GLY A 61 4.46 -34.30 8.49
N HIS A 62 5.18 -34.12 9.59
CA HIS A 62 4.65 -34.24 10.94
C HIS A 62 3.88 -32.96 11.35
N GLU A 63 2.71 -33.13 12.01
CA GLU A 63 1.80 -32.05 12.46
C GLU A 63 2.48 -30.93 13.27
N LYS A 64 3.52 -31.25 14.06
CA LYS A 64 4.31 -30.26 14.82
C LYS A 64 5.09 -29.29 13.94
N PHE A 65 5.36 -29.66 12.69
CA PHE A 65 6.20 -28.88 11.78
C PHE A 65 5.42 -28.26 10.61
N VAL A 66 4.07 -28.32 10.67
CA VAL A 66 3.22 -27.69 9.64
C VAL A 66 3.47 -26.18 9.50
N SER A 67 3.87 -25.49 10.58
CA SER A 67 4.30 -24.08 10.48
C SER A 67 5.56 -23.91 9.60
N ASN A 68 6.47 -24.88 9.62
CA ASN A 68 7.61 -24.90 8.70
C ASN A 68 7.17 -25.18 7.27
N MET A 69 6.27 -26.15 7.09
CA MET A 69 5.65 -26.41 5.78
C MET A 69 5.03 -25.13 5.19
N LEU A 70 4.18 -24.43 5.95
CA LEU A 70 3.47 -23.26 5.47
C LEU A 70 4.41 -22.14 4.99
N ALA A 71 5.58 -21.98 5.63
CA ALA A 71 6.56 -21.00 5.18
C ALA A 71 7.23 -21.37 3.85
N GLY A 72 7.26 -22.64 3.47
CA GLY A 72 7.81 -23.11 2.19
C GLY A 72 6.79 -23.13 1.06
N VAL A 73 5.54 -23.44 1.39
CA VAL A 73 4.49 -23.74 0.39
C VAL A 73 3.87 -22.47 -0.23
N GLY A 74 3.96 -21.32 0.42
CA GLY A 74 3.38 -20.05 -0.08
C GLY A 74 3.90 -19.57 -1.45
N GLY A 75 4.93 -20.21 -1.98
CA GLY A 75 5.54 -19.86 -3.27
C GLY A 75 5.52 -20.97 -4.32
N ILE A 76 4.89 -22.13 -4.07
CA ILE A 76 4.88 -23.27 -5.01
C ILE A 76 3.93 -23.03 -6.20
N ASP A 77 4.28 -23.62 -7.33
CA ASP A 77 3.51 -23.58 -8.58
C ASP A 77 2.78 -24.90 -8.81
N MET A 78 3.29 -25.99 -8.21
CA MET A 78 2.78 -27.34 -8.37
C MET A 78 3.06 -28.15 -7.11
N ALA A 79 2.14 -29.06 -6.76
CA ALA A 79 2.27 -29.97 -5.63
C ALA A 79 2.62 -31.40 -6.09
N LEU A 80 3.51 -32.05 -5.34
CA LEU A 80 3.65 -33.50 -5.35
C LEU A 80 3.01 -34.05 -4.07
N LEU A 81 1.79 -34.59 -4.19
CA LEU A 81 1.10 -35.21 -3.07
C LEU A 81 1.58 -36.67 -2.95
N VAL A 82 2.37 -36.94 -1.93
CA VAL A 82 3.06 -38.23 -1.74
C VAL A 82 2.27 -39.11 -0.77
N ILE A 83 1.90 -40.31 -1.22
CA ILE A 83 1.15 -41.29 -0.47
C ILE A 83 1.91 -42.62 -0.57
N ALA A 84 2.15 -43.29 0.55
CA ALA A 84 2.80 -44.59 0.54
C ALA A 84 1.77 -45.69 0.24
N ALA A 85 2.07 -46.60 -0.68
CA ALA A 85 1.14 -47.69 -1.08
C ALA A 85 0.80 -48.62 0.07
N ASP A 86 1.73 -48.87 0.98
CA ASP A 86 1.57 -49.75 2.15
C ASP A 86 0.64 -49.19 3.23
N GLU A 87 0.51 -47.87 3.32
CA GLU A 87 -0.27 -47.17 4.36
C GLU A 87 -1.52 -46.46 3.82
N SER A 88 -1.59 -46.22 2.50
CA SER A 88 -2.65 -45.47 1.81
C SER A 88 -2.88 -44.07 2.36
N VAL A 89 -4.11 -43.55 2.32
CA VAL A 89 -4.45 -42.18 2.73
C VAL A 89 -4.43 -42.02 4.25
N MET A 90 -3.53 -41.22 4.78
CA MET A 90 -3.35 -40.98 6.20
C MET A 90 -3.86 -39.58 6.60
N PRO A 91 -4.13 -39.33 7.91
CA PRO A 91 -4.68 -38.03 8.37
C PRO A 91 -3.90 -36.80 7.94
N GLN A 92 -2.57 -36.86 7.98
CA GLN A 92 -1.72 -35.73 7.58
C GLN A 92 -1.75 -35.50 6.05
N THR A 93 -2.02 -36.54 5.25
CA THR A 93 -2.25 -36.41 3.80
C THR A 93 -3.48 -35.53 3.56
N ARG A 94 -4.58 -35.76 4.30
CA ARG A 94 -5.80 -34.93 4.24
C ARG A 94 -5.55 -33.50 4.68
N GLU A 95 -4.84 -33.28 5.79
CA GLU A 95 -4.48 -31.94 6.25
C GLU A 95 -3.61 -31.18 5.22
N HIS A 96 -2.60 -31.86 4.63
CA HIS A 96 -1.75 -31.24 3.63
C HIS A 96 -2.52 -30.91 2.35
N LEU A 97 -3.43 -31.78 1.90
CA LEU A 97 -4.30 -31.50 0.75
C LEU A 97 -5.21 -30.30 1.04
N ALA A 98 -5.84 -30.26 2.21
CA ALA A 98 -6.66 -29.10 2.60
C ALA A 98 -5.85 -27.79 2.63
N ILE A 99 -4.59 -27.82 3.07
CA ILE A 99 -3.69 -26.65 3.03
C ILE A 99 -3.39 -26.26 1.57
N LEU A 100 -3.11 -27.20 0.68
CA LEU A 100 -2.88 -26.92 -0.75
C LEU A 100 -4.11 -26.29 -1.39
N ASP A 101 -5.29 -26.79 -1.06
CA ASP A 101 -6.56 -26.27 -1.53
C ASP A 101 -6.81 -24.84 -1.06
N LEU A 102 -6.62 -24.55 0.23
CA LEU A 102 -6.72 -23.20 0.81
C LEU A 102 -5.69 -22.21 0.23
N LEU A 103 -4.52 -22.68 -0.19
CA LEU A 103 -3.48 -21.88 -0.85
C LEU A 103 -3.71 -21.73 -2.36
N GLY A 104 -4.77 -22.36 -2.91
CA GLY A 104 -5.13 -22.26 -4.31
C GLY A 104 -4.12 -22.93 -5.26
N VAL A 105 -3.46 -23.99 -4.81
CA VAL A 105 -2.56 -24.78 -5.65
C VAL A 105 -3.40 -25.71 -6.52
N THR A 106 -3.53 -25.35 -7.80
CA THR A 106 -4.43 -26.04 -8.75
C THR A 106 -3.75 -27.09 -9.62
N ASN A 107 -2.41 -27.17 -9.56
CA ASN A 107 -1.65 -28.14 -10.34
C ASN A 107 -0.88 -29.06 -9.41
N GLY A 108 -0.89 -30.34 -9.73
CA GLY A 108 -0.17 -31.34 -8.96
C GLY A 108 -0.13 -32.70 -9.65
N VAL A 109 0.76 -33.54 -9.13
CA VAL A 109 0.81 -34.97 -9.41
C VAL A 109 0.72 -35.71 -8.09
N VAL A 110 -0.10 -36.75 -8.03
CA VAL A 110 -0.12 -37.64 -6.87
C VAL A 110 0.88 -38.77 -7.10
N VAL A 111 1.76 -38.95 -6.13
CA VAL A 111 2.83 -39.95 -6.22
C VAL A 111 2.57 -41.03 -5.18
N VAL A 112 2.24 -42.24 -5.65
CA VAL A 112 2.10 -43.40 -4.79
C VAL A 112 3.47 -44.08 -4.69
N THR A 113 4.13 -43.88 -3.55
CA THR A 113 5.46 -44.44 -3.26
C THR A 113 5.41 -45.86 -2.72
N LYS A 114 6.56 -46.52 -2.63
CA LYS A 114 6.71 -47.89 -2.07
C LYS A 114 5.86 -48.93 -2.81
N GLU A 115 5.64 -48.77 -4.11
CA GLU A 115 4.86 -49.74 -4.93
C GLU A 115 5.44 -51.15 -4.87
N ASP A 116 6.75 -51.30 -4.58
CA ASP A 116 7.46 -52.55 -4.42
C ASP A 116 7.06 -53.34 -3.17
N LEU A 117 6.31 -52.79 -2.24
CA LEU A 117 5.86 -53.41 -1.00
C LEU A 117 4.45 -53.99 -1.07
N VAL A 118 3.71 -53.73 -2.16
CA VAL A 118 2.31 -54.14 -2.32
C VAL A 118 2.08 -54.92 -3.62
N ASP A 119 1.00 -55.67 -3.72
CA ASP A 119 0.55 -56.29 -4.95
C ASP A 119 -0.35 -55.36 -5.80
N GLU A 120 -0.65 -55.83 -7.04
CA GLU A 120 -1.45 -55.04 -7.98
C GLU A 120 -2.89 -54.81 -7.48
N ASP A 121 -3.50 -55.82 -6.84
CA ASP A 121 -4.87 -55.69 -6.31
C ASP A 121 -4.96 -54.63 -5.20
N TRP A 122 -3.96 -54.59 -4.34
CA TRP A 122 -3.88 -53.56 -3.29
C TRP A 122 -3.61 -52.16 -3.88
N LEU A 123 -2.77 -52.06 -4.89
CA LEU A 123 -2.49 -50.81 -5.56
C LEU A 123 -3.72 -50.17 -6.22
N GLU A 124 -4.60 -51.02 -6.81
CA GLU A 124 -5.88 -50.57 -7.36
C GLU A 124 -6.79 -49.98 -6.27
N LEU A 125 -6.83 -50.57 -5.07
CA LEU A 125 -7.57 -50.01 -3.92
C LEU A 125 -7.03 -48.67 -3.49
N VAL A 126 -5.70 -48.50 -3.45
CA VAL A 126 -5.06 -47.22 -3.13
C VAL A 126 -5.44 -46.15 -4.17
N TYR A 127 -5.44 -46.50 -5.46
CA TYR A 127 -5.88 -45.57 -6.51
C TYR A 127 -7.35 -45.14 -6.36
N ALA A 128 -8.23 -46.05 -5.97
CA ALA A 128 -9.63 -45.73 -5.72
C ALA A 128 -9.77 -44.76 -4.54
N GLU A 129 -9.08 -45.01 -3.42
CA GLU A 129 -9.10 -44.14 -2.23
C GLU A 129 -8.50 -42.76 -2.52
N VAL A 130 -7.43 -42.69 -3.29
CA VAL A 130 -6.84 -41.43 -3.77
C VAL A 130 -7.85 -40.68 -4.64
N GLY A 131 -8.55 -41.33 -5.55
CA GLY A 131 -9.59 -40.74 -6.38
C GLY A 131 -10.71 -40.10 -5.54
N GLU A 132 -11.18 -40.81 -4.50
CA GLU A 132 -12.19 -40.28 -3.56
C GLU A 132 -11.63 -39.06 -2.78
N LEU A 133 -10.38 -39.14 -2.32
CA LEU A 133 -9.74 -38.06 -1.59
C LEU A 133 -9.64 -36.75 -2.41
N LEU A 134 -9.38 -36.84 -3.71
CA LEU A 134 -9.18 -35.67 -4.59
C LEU A 134 -10.51 -35.05 -5.03
N THR A 135 -11.64 -35.75 -4.91
CA THR A 135 -12.95 -35.25 -5.35
C THR A 135 -13.31 -33.95 -4.65
N GLY A 136 -13.66 -32.91 -5.40
CA GLY A 136 -14.03 -31.59 -4.89
C GLY A 136 -12.85 -30.71 -4.42
N THR A 137 -11.61 -31.17 -4.58
CA THR A 137 -10.40 -30.39 -4.24
C THR A 137 -9.79 -29.72 -5.48
N THR A 138 -8.85 -28.81 -5.28
CA THR A 138 -8.09 -28.15 -6.37
C THR A 138 -7.23 -29.13 -7.19
N LEU A 139 -6.94 -30.30 -6.66
CA LEU A 139 -6.19 -31.39 -7.33
C LEU A 139 -7.09 -32.46 -7.95
N GLU A 140 -8.39 -32.22 -8.05
CA GLU A 140 -9.30 -33.15 -8.74
C GLU A 140 -8.86 -33.38 -10.20
N GLY A 141 -8.72 -34.66 -10.58
CA GLY A 141 -8.20 -35.03 -11.91
C GLY A 141 -6.69 -34.97 -12.08
N ALA A 142 -5.94 -34.75 -10.99
CA ALA A 142 -4.48 -34.88 -11.02
C ALA A 142 -4.04 -36.29 -11.39
N GLU A 143 -2.96 -36.40 -12.15
CA GLU A 143 -2.40 -37.71 -12.55
C GLU A 143 -1.83 -38.43 -11.32
N VAL A 144 -2.10 -39.74 -11.22
CA VAL A 144 -1.61 -40.60 -10.13
C VAL A 144 -0.54 -41.53 -10.70
N ILE A 145 0.68 -41.44 -10.19
CA ILE A 145 1.84 -42.22 -10.64
C ILE A 145 2.39 -43.05 -9.49
N SER A 146 2.48 -44.36 -9.67
CA SER A 146 3.17 -45.23 -8.71
C SER A 146 4.67 -45.26 -8.98
N VAL A 147 5.45 -45.25 -7.90
CA VAL A 147 6.92 -45.31 -7.98
C VAL A 147 7.50 -46.13 -6.83
N SER A 148 8.69 -46.63 -7.09
CA SER A 148 9.58 -47.11 -6.05
C SER A 148 10.93 -46.39 -6.13
N ALA A 149 11.23 -45.56 -5.13
CA ALA A 149 12.51 -44.87 -5.03
C ALA A 149 13.70 -45.87 -4.83
N THR A 150 13.40 -47.06 -4.27
CA THR A 150 14.39 -48.11 -4.01
C THR A 150 14.78 -48.86 -5.28
N THR A 151 13.81 -49.19 -6.12
CA THR A 151 14.04 -49.93 -7.37
C THR A 151 14.24 -49.04 -8.59
N GLY A 152 13.84 -47.76 -8.49
CA GLY A 152 13.83 -46.83 -9.62
C GLY A 152 12.61 -46.95 -10.53
N SER A 153 11.68 -47.86 -10.22
CA SER A 153 10.44 -48.04 -11.01
C SER A 153 9.59 -46.75 -11.00
N GLY A 154 8.95 -46.44 -12.13
CA GLY A 154 8.02 -45.30 -12.28
C GLY A 154 8.69 -43.91 -12.30
N ILE A 155 9.97 -43.75 -11.94
CA ILE A 155 10.62 -42.43 -11.81
C ILE A 155 10.67 -41.69 -13.15
N SER A 156 10.94 -42.33 -14.26
CA SER A 156 10.97 -41.69 -15.59
C SER A 156 9.58 -41.17 -15.98
N ASN A 157 8.54 -41.96 -15.72
CA ASN A 157 7.13 -41.59 -16.00
C ASN A 157 6.73 -40.40 -15.11
N LEU A 158 7.15 -40.39 -13.83
CA LEU A 158 6.89 -39.28 -12.92
C LEU A 158 7.55 -37.99 -13.42
N MET A 159 8.78 -38.04 -13.90
CA MET A 159 9.51 -36.88 -14.46
C MET A 159 8.79 -36.31 -15.71
N GLU A 160 8.25 -37.16 -16.58
CA GLU A 160 7.45 -36.75 -17.74
C GLU A 160 6.11 -36.18 -17.34
N SER A 161 5.44 -36.76 -16.34
CA SER A 161 4.19 -36.26 -15.79
C SER A 161 4.35 -34.89 -15.14
N ILE A 162 5.41 -34.67 -14.36
CA ILE A 162 5.77 -33.37 -13.79
C ILE A 162 5.94 -32.33 -14.90
N ASP A 163 6.71 -32.65 -15.93
CA ASP A 163 6.99 -31.73 -17.04
C ASP A 163 5.70 -31.35 -17.80
N SER A 164 4.85 -32.34 -18.07
CA SER A 164 3.52 -32.15 -18.70
C SER A 164 2.58 -31.31 -17.83
N ALA A 165 2.56 -31.53 -16.51
CA ALA A 165 1.74 -30.74 -15.59
C ALA A 165 2.19 -29.28 -15.53
N LEU A 166 3.50 -29.02 -15.58
CA LEU A 166 4.04 -27.68 -15.63
C LEU A 166 3.73 -26.93 -16.93
N ASP A 167 3.53 -27.62 -18.05
CA ASP A 167 3.06 -27.00 -19.30
C ASP A 167 1.65 -26.40 -19.18
N LYS A 168 0.82 -26.97 -18.32
CA LYS A 168 -0.52 -26.49 -18.02
C LYS A 168 -0.53 -25.37 -16.97
N THR A 169 0.59 -25.19 -16.28
CA THR A 169 0.71 -24.18 -15.21
C THR A 169 0.83 -22.79 -15.81
N THR A 170 -0.09 -21.90 -15.47
CA THR A 170 0.04 -20.48 -15.85
C THR A 170 1.21 -19.85 -15.10
N ALA A 171 2.09 -19.19 -15.84
CA ALA A 171 3.20 -18.46 -15.22
C ALA A 171 2.66 -17.48 -14.16
N LYS A 172 3.35 -17.36 -13.02
CA LYS A 172 3.01 -16.38 -11.99
C LYS A 172 2.90 -15.01 -12.61
N LYS A 173 1.83 -14.28 -12.25
CA LYS A 173 1.66 -12.90 -12.65
C LYS A 173 2.77 -12.08 -12.00
N ASP A 174 3.55 -11.39 -12.81
CA ASP A 174 4.52 -10.41 -12.34
C ASP A 174 3.84 -9.04 -12.27
N PHE A 175 3.78 -8.47 -11.09
CA PHE A 175 3.24 -7.14 -10.85
C PHE A 175 4.34 -6.08 -10.66
N ASN A 176 5.61 -6.47 -10.95
CA ASN A 176 6.80 -5.64 -10.78
C ASN A 176 6.95 -5.08 -9.34
N ARG A 177 6.55 -5.90 -8.35
CA ARG A 177 6.61 -5.59 -6.92
C ARG A 177 7.48 -6.61 -6.19
N PRO A 178 8.81 -6.45 -6.20
CA PRO A 178 9.71 -7.45 -5.61
C PRO A 178 9.32 -7.77 -4.17
N ARG A 179 9.02 -9.06 -3.93
CA ARG A 179 8.64 -9.57 -2.61
C ARG A 179 9.32 -10.91 -2.38
N LEU A 180 10.21 -10.91 -1.40
CA LEU A 180 10.89 -12.11 -0.92
C LEU A 180 10.53 -12.32 0.55
N PRO A 181 9.51 -13.14 0.89
CA PRO A 181 9.28 -13.57 2.25
C PRO A 181 10.52 -14.31 2.78
N ILE A 182 11.08 -13.84 3.87
CA ILE A 182 12.32 -14.37 4.43
C ILE A 182 12.00 -15.59 5.28
N ASP A 183 12.54 -16.72 4.92
CA ASP A 183 12.47 -17.97 5.68
C ASP A 183 13.67 -18.18 6.59
N ARG A 184 14.85 -17.67 6.21
CA ARG A 184 16.06 -17.73 7.02
C ARG A 184 16.92 -16.48 6.85
N ALA A 185 17.58 -16.07 7.95
CA ALA A 185 18.60 -15.04 7.95
C ALA A 185 19.82 -15.56 8.72
N PHE A 186 21.02 -15.42 8.18
CA PHE A 186 22.26 -15.87 8.79
C PHE A 186 23.45 -15.03 8.30
N SER A 187 24.55 -15.11 9.05
CA SER A 187 25.79 -14.44 8.68
C SER A 187 26.83 -15.42 8.16
N ILE A 188 27.47 -15.07 7.05
CA ILE A 188 28.60 -15.82 6.50
C ILE A 188 29.87 -15.01 6.73
N SER A 189 30.90 -15.65 7.31
CA SER A 189 32.18 -15.01 7.57
C SER A 189 32.78 -14.45 6.26
N GLY A 190 33.14 -13.18 6.25
CA GLY A 190 33.67 -12.48 5.08
C GLY A 190 32.64 -11.96 4.08
N PHE A 191 31.40 -12.43 4.11
CA PHE A 191 30.33 -12.02 3.19
C PHE A 191 29.24 -11.14 3.86
N GLY A 192 29.05 -11.29 5.16
CA GLY A 192 28.03 -10.55 5.91
C GLY A 192 26.69 -11.28 5.98
N THR A 193 25.61 -10.51 6.08
CA THR A 193 24.25 -11.04 6.26
C THR A 193 23.67 -11.55 4.95
N VAL A 194 23.13 -12.76 4.99
CA VAL A 194 22.42 -13.40 3.88
C VAL A 194 21.01 -13.74 4.36
N VAL A 195 20.02 -13.38 3.54
CA VAL A 195 18.63 -13.79 3.71
C VAL A 195 18.23 -14.74 2.59
N THR A 196 17.38 -15.71 2.88
CA THR A 196 16.86 -16.64 1.88
C THR A 196 15.33 -16.61 1.87
N GLY A 197 14.76 -16.89 0.70
CA GLY A 197 13.33 -16.98 0.49
C GLY A 197 12.98 -17.29 -0.97
N THR A 198 11.72 -17.52 -1.26
CA THR A 198 11.23 -17.63 -2.64
C THR A 198 10.70 -16.27 -3.08
N LEU A 199 11.24 -15.72 -4.17
CA LEU A 199 10.77 -14.47 -4.75
C LEU A 199 9.40 -14.72 -5.39
N ILE A 200 8.36 -14.11 -4.83
CA ILE A 200 6.98 -14.37 -5.24
C ILE A 200 6.46 -13.37 -6.28
N ASP A 201 7.06 -12.19 -6.36
CA ASP A 201 6.69 -11.13 -7.32
C ASP A 201 7.90 -10.25 -7.62
N GLY A 202 7.95 -9.63 -8.82
CA GLY A 202 8.97 -8.68 -9.25
C GLY A 202 10.37 -9.27 -9.44
N PHE A 203 11.34 -8.40 -9.68
CA PHE A 203 12.73 -8.75 -9.90
C PHE A 203 13.64 -8.15 -8.83
N LEU A 204 14.64 -8.92 -8.39
CA LEU A 204 15.74 -8.43 -7.55
C LEU A 204 17.02 -8.41 -8.36
N SER A 205 17.79 -7.33 -8.24
CA SER A 205 19.08 -7.16 -8.94
C SER A 205 20.20 -6.75 -7.99
N VAL A 206 21.42 -7.14 -8.31
CA VAL A 206 22.61 -6.72 -7.55
C VAL A 206 22.76 -5.20 -7.62
N GLY A 207 23.05 -4.57 -6.49
CA GLY A 207 23.22 -3.13 -6.36
C GLY A 207 21.94 -2.36 -6.01
N GLN A 208 20.76 -2.98 -6.06
CA GLN A 208 19.49 -2.35 -5.69
C GLN A 208 19.42 -2.05 -4.19
N GLU A 209 18.76 -0.94 -3.86
CA GLU A 209 18.33 -0.61 -2.50
C GLU A 209 17.02 -1.35 -2.18
N VAL A 210 17.00 -1.99 -1.02
CA VAL A 210 15.87 -2.78 -0.52
C VAL A 210 15.57 -2.43 0.93
N GLU A 211 14.38 -2.80 1.37
CA GLU A 211 13.89 -2.60 2.73
C GLU A 211 13.41 -3.93 3.32
N ILE A 212 13.71 -4.15 4.59
CA ILE A 212 13.18 -5.28 5.38
C ILE A 212 11.93 -4.80 6.11
N ILE A 213 10.79 -5.35 5.77
CA ILE A 213 9.48 -5.00 6.31
C ILE A 213 9.03 -6.09 7.30
N PRO A 214 8.50 -5.77 8.50
CA PRO A 214 7.99 -4.47 8.95
C PRO A 214 9.01 -3.55 9.64
N ILE A 215 10.26 -3.96 9.78
CA ILE A 215 11.26 -3.28 10.61
C ILE A 215 11.68 -1.93 10.00
N GLY A 216 11.58 -1.76 8.67
CA GLY A 216 11.98 -0.55 7.97
C GLY A 216 13.49 -0.41 7.77
N LEU A 217 14.26 -1.48 7.92
CA LEU A 217 15.71 -1.46 7.73
C LEU A 217 16.06 -1.45 6.24
N LYS A 218 16.77 -0.43 5.81
CA LYS A 218 17.25 -0.30 4.43
C LYS A 218 18.62 -0.97 4.27
N ALA A 219 18.77 -1.70 3.17
CA ALA A 219 20.00 -2.36 2.78
C ALA A 219 20.24 -2.25 1.27
N ARG A 220 21.45 -2.62 0.85
CA ARG A 220 21.75 -2.79 -0.57
C ARG A 220 22.14 -4.23 -0.84
N ILE A 221 21.63 -4.80 -1.93
CA ILE A 221 21.97 -6.14 -2.39
C ILE A 221 23.40 -6.13 -2.93
N ARG A 222 24.29 -6.90 -2.30
CA ARG A 222 25.69 -7.08 -2.74
C ARG A 222 25.87 -8.22 -3.71
N GLY A 223 25.03 -9.23 -3.61
CA GLY A 223 25.06 -10.40 -4.45
C GLY A 223 23.78 -11.20 -4.31
N LEU A 224 23.43 -11.89 -5.37
CA LEU A 224 22.28 -12.79 -5.44
C LEU A 224 22.77 -14.16 -5.90
N GLN A 225 22.15 -15.21 -5.37
CA GLN A 225 22.49 -16.58 -5.69
C GLN A 225 21.24 -17.47 -5.67
N SER A 226 21.15 -18.38 -6.63
CA SER A 226 20.15 -19.46 -6.66
C SER A 226 20.82 -20.75 -7.06
N HIS A 227 20.46 -21.88 -6.42
CA HIS A 227 21.06 -23.21 -6.69
C HIS A 227 22.60 -23.22 -6.67
N GLY A 228 23.21 -22.42 -5.79
CA GLY A 228 24.65 -22.27 -5.71
C GLY A 228 25.30 -21.44 -6.83
N LYS A 229 24.52 -20.94 -7.82
CA LYS A 229 25.01 -20.16 -8.95
C LYS A 229 24.75 -18.67 -8.68
N PRO A 230 25.78 -17.80 -8.71
CA PRO A 230 25.59 -16.34 -8.59
C PRO A 230 25.07 -15.77 -9.93
N GLU A 231 24.11 -14.88 -9.86
CA GLU A 231 23.58 -14.15 -11.01
C GLU A 231 23.31 -12.69 -10.67
N ALA A 232 23.21 -11.83 -11.71
CA ALA A 232 22.99 -10.40 -11.53
C ALA A 232 21.55 -10.06 -11.14
N ASN A 233 20.58 -10.88 -11.56
CA ASN A 233 19.14 -10.66 -11.28
C ASN A 233 18.38 -12.00 -11.20
N PHE A 234 17.28 -11.98 -10.46
CA PHE A 234 16.33 -13.09 -10.38
C PHE A 234 14.90 -12.55 -10.42
N GLY A 235 14.00 -13.33 -11.01
CA GLY A 235 12.57 -13.04 -11.12
C GLY A 235 11.69 -13.96 -10.27
N PRO A 236 10.36 -13.79 -10.37
CA PRO A 236 9.38 -14.56 -9.61
C PRO A 236 9.53 -16.07 -9.80
N GLY A 237 9.17 -16.84 -8.77
CA GLY A 237 9.30 -18.30 -8.77
C GLY A 237 10.71 -18.80 -8.53
N THR A 238 11.68 -17.92 -8.20
CA THR A 238 13.04 -18.32 -7.93
C THR A 238 13.33 -18.29 -6.42
N ARG A 239 13.95 -19.36 -5.93
CA ARG A 239 14.51 -19.36 -4.58
C ARG A 239 15.83 -18.61 -4.58
N VAL A 240 15.89 -17.52 -3.83
CA VAL A 240 17.01 -16.59 -3.84
C VAL A 240 17.68 -16.49 -2.48
N ALA A 241 19.01 -16.53 -2.47
CA ALA A 241 19.85 -16.08 -1.37
C ALA A 241 20.38 -14.67 -1.70
N ALA A 242 19.99 -13.68 -0.92
CA ALA A 242 20.39 -12.29 -1.10
C ALA A 242 21.38 -11.88 0.00
N ASN A 243 22.57 -11.47 -0.42
CA ASN A 243 23.59 -10.89 0.46
C ASN A 243 23.30 -9.40 0.63
N LEU A 244 23.11 -8.97 1.88
CA LEU A 244 22.71 -7.61 2.24
C LEU A 244 23.83 -6.85 2.94
N SER A 245 23.97 -5.57 2.63
CA SER A 245 24.92 -4.66 3.29
C SER A 245 24.27 -3.85 4.40
N GLY A 246 25.02 -3.63 5.47
CA GLY A 246 24.63 -2.65 6.50
C GLY A 246 23.60 -3.13 7.52
N ILE A 247 23.23 -4.40 7.50
CA ILE A 247 22.28 -5.01 8.44
C ILE A 247 22.90 -6.26 9.07
N GLU A 248 22.63 -6.49 10.35
CA GLU A 248 23.01 -7.72 11.05
C GLU A 248 21.89 -8.76 10.95
N SER A 249 22.26 -10.05 10.80
CA SER A 249 21.27 -11.14 10.68
C SER A 249 20.36 -11.27 11.91
N THR A 250 20.83 -10.86 13.09
CA THR A 250 20.07 -10.86 14.35
C THR A 250 18.92 -9.85 14.36
N GLN A 251 18.93 -8.87 13.46
CA GLN A 251 17.86 -7.87 13.31
C GLN A 251 16.72 -8.36 12.42
N ILE A 252 16.91 -9.46 11.70
CA ILE A 252 15.97 -9.99 10.73
C ILE A 252 15.34 -11.26 11.29
N ALA A 253 14.03 -11.33 11.27
CA ALA A 253 13.28 -12.49 11.72
C ALA A 253 12.69 -13.26 10.53
N ARG A 254 12.40 -14.54 10.73
CA ARG A 254 11.53 -15.31 9.84
C ARG A 254 10.16 -14.65 9.81
N GLY A 255 9.60 -14.47 8.61
CA GLY A 255 8.34 -13.77 8.44
C GLY A 255 8.48 -12.32 7.98
N ASP A 256 9.68 -11.73 8.09
CA ASP A 256 9.96 -10.45 7.47
C ASP A 256 9.97 -10.57 5.94
N VAL A 257 9.74 -9.47 5.25
CA VAL A 257 9.70 -9.42 3.79
C VAL A 257 10.76 -8.46 3.27
N LEU A 258 11.59 -8.92 2.34
CA LEU A 258 12.49 -8.06 1.56
C LEU A 258 11.73 -7.51 0.36
N SER A 259 11.72 -6.18 0.20
CA SER A 259 11.05 -5.49 -0.91
C SER A 259 11.76 -4.19 -1.26
N PHE A 260 11.23 -3.42 -2.23
CA PHE A 260 11.68 -2.06 -2.46
C PHE A 260 11.16 -1.11 -1.37
N PRO A 261 11.91 -0.03 -1.08
CA PRO A 261 11.50 0.95 -0.08
C PRO A 261 10.13 1.57 -0.41
N ASN A 262 9.27 1.65 0.62
CA ASN A 262 7.93 2.25 0.55
C ASN A 262 6.97 1.58 -0.45
N LEU A 263 7.21 0.35 -0.87
CA LEU A 263 6.36 -0.34 -1.85
C LEU A 263 5.17 -1.06 -1.20
N ILE A 264 5.32 -1.54 0.01
CA ILE A 264 4.31 -2.35 0.71
C ILE A 264 3.92 -1.67 2.02
N ASP A 265 2.63 -1.34 2.15
CA ASP A 265 2.08 -0.81 3.39
C ASP A 265 1.85 -1.94 4.41
N LEU A 266 1.98 -1.59 5.67
CA LEU A 266 1.67 -2.48 6.78
C LEU A 266 0.16 -2.49 7.06
N SER A 267 -0.42 -3.68 7.15
CA SER A 267 -1.82 -3.89 7.53
C SER A 267 -1.98 -4.21 9.00
N GLU A 268 -2.77 -3.41 9.72
CA GLU A 268 -3.17 -3.66 11.11
C GLU A 268 -4.40 -4.57 11.22
N ALA A 269 -5.21 -4.61 10.17
CA ALA A 269 -6.37 -5.48 10.01
C ALA A 269 -6.71 -5.60 8.53
N PHE A 270 -7.14 -6.75 8.10
CA PHE A 270 -7.51 -7.01 6.71
C PHE A 270 -8.74 -7.90 6.61
N ASP A 271 -9.54 -7.64 5.59
CA ASP A 271 -10.74 -8.43 5.31
C ASP A 271 -10.39 -9.57 4.36
N VAL A 272 -11.02 -10.72 4.60
CA VAL A 272 -10.68 -11.99 3.96
C VAL A 272 -11.91 -12.77 3.54
N ARG A 273 -11.76 -13.62 2.52
CA ARG A 273 -12.60 -14.80 2.35
C ARG A 273 -12.06 -15.90 3.26
N LEU A 274 -12.89 -16.47 4.11
CA LEU A 274 -12.57 -17.56 5.01
C LEU A 274 -13.30 -18.81 4.59
N ASN A 275 -12.56 -19.86 4.23
CA ASN A 275 -13.05 -21.20 4.01
C ASN A 275 -12.64 -22.05 5.21
N VAL A 276 -13.60 -22.64 5.90
CA VAL A 276 -13.37 -23.52 7.06
C VAL A 276 -13.21 -24.94 6.55
N VAL A 277 -12.15 -25.63 6.92
CA VAL A 277 -11.94 -27.01 6.49
C VAL A 277 -13.02 -27.94 7.05
N GLU A 278 -13.38 -29.01 6.33
CA GLU A 278 -14.38 -29.96 6.75
C GLU A 278 -14.01 -30.68 8.05
N ASP A 279 -12.72 -30.99 8.21
CA ASP A 279 -12.17 -31.68 9.39
C ASP A 279 -11.90 -30.73 10.58
N ALA A 280 -12.38 -29.48 10.53
CA ALA A 280 -12.23 -28.58 11.68
C ALA A 280 -12.98 -29.14 12.90
N PRO A 281 -12.31 -29.23 14.08
CA PRO A 281 -12.87 -29.96 15.23
C PRO A 281 -14.11 -29.29 15.82
N ASN A 282 -14.30 -28.00 15.62
CA ASN A 282 -15.41 -27.21 16.15
C ASN A 282 -15.74 -26.05 15.23
N PRO A 283 -16.99 -25.54 15.27
CA PRO A 283 -17.35 -24.30 14.60
C PRO A 283 -16.47 -23.13 15.03
N LEU A 284 -16.09 -22.27 14.08
CA LEU A 284 -15.31 -21.07 14.37
C LEU A 284 -16.22 -19.96 14.88
N ARG A 285 -15.82 -19.34 15.99
CA ARG A 285 -16.62 -18.31 16.67
C ARG A 285 -16.07 -16.90 16.46
N HIS A 286 -16.98 -15.95 16.45
CA HIS A 286 -16.64 -14.52 16.39
C HIS A 286 -15.76 -14.12 17.58
N ASN A 287 -14.68 -13.34 17.32
CA ASN A 287 -13.69 -12.85 18.27
C ASN A 287 -12.76 -13.92 18.88
N MET A 288 -12.71 -15.15 18.37
CA MET A 288 -11.70 -16.11 18.82
C MET A 288 -10.29 -15.68 18.38
N PHE A 289 -9.28 -16.17 19.11
CA PHE A 289 -7.89 -16.04 18.73
C PHE A 289 -7.46 -17.26 17.92
N VAL A 290 -6.67 -17.01 16.89
CA VAL A 290 -6.13 -18.03 15.98
C VAL A 290 -4.66 -17.72 15.70
N THR A 291 -3.88 -18.73 15.37
CA THR A 291 -2.55 -18.54 14.78
C THR A 291 -2.73 -18.34 13.28
N LEU A 292 -2.30 -17.19 12.80
CA LEU A 292 -2.37 -16.78 11.40
C LEU A 292 -1.01 -17.02 10.74
N HIS A 293 -1.03 -17.71 9.60
CA HIS A 293 0.12 -17.91 8.72
C HIS A 293 -0.15 -17.24 7.39
N THR A 294 0.80 -16.43 6.91
CA THR A 294 0.78 -15.83 5.57
C THR A 294 2.22 -15.58 5.10
N GLY A 295 2.56 -16.02 3.88
CA GLY A 295 3.95 -16.10 3.45
C GLY A 295 4.78 -16.94 4.44
N SER A 296 5.89 -16.37 4.94
CA SER A 296 6.70 -17.00 5.99
C SER A 296 6.37 -16.52 7.41
N SER A 297 5.36 -15.62 7.57
CA SER A 297 4.96 -15.04 8.86
C SER A 297 4.02 -15.93 9.63
N GLU A 298 4.22 -16.00 10.95
CA GLU A 298 3.34 -16.63 11.93
C GLU A 298 3.05 -15.65 13.06
N VAL A 299 1.77 -15.31 13.26
CA VAL A 299 1.34 -14.35 14.27
C VAL A 299 -0.01 -14.73 14.87
N VAL A 300 -0.25 -14.37 16.14
CA VAL A 300 -1.58 -14.47 16.72
C VAL A 300 -2.48 -13.39 16.15
N ALA A 301 -3.69 -13.76 15.77
CA ALA A 301 -4.69 -12.84 15.22
C ALA A 301 -6.06 -13.08 15.86
N ARG A 302 -6.86 -12.03 15.93
CA ARG A 302 -8.27 -12.10 16.31
C ARG A 302 -9.12 -12.27 15.06
N LEU A 303 -9.89 -13.34 15.01
CA LEU A 303 -10.86 -13.63 13.94
C LEU A 303 -12.21 -12.95 14.26
N ARG A 304 -12.66 -12.08 13.37
CA ARG A 304 -13.95 -11.39 13.44
C ARG A 304 -14.83 -11.80 12.27
N LEU A 305 -15.83 -12.61 12.52
CA LEU A 305 -16.82 -13.00 11.51
C LEU A 305 -17.72 -11.78 11.19
N LEU A 306 -17.99 -11.53 9.91
CA LEU A 306 -18.73 -10.34 9.48
C LEU A 306 -20.23 -10.61 9.27
N GLU A 307 -20.63 -11.86 9.07
CA GLU A 307 -22.01 -12.27 8.81
C GLU A 307 -22.63 -12.91 10.06
N GLU A 308 -22.08 -14.01 10.53
CA GLU A 308 -22.65 -14.85 11.57
C GLU A 308 -21.83 -14.78 12.88
N GLU A 309 -22.30 -15.43 13.95
CA GLU A 309 -21.56 -15.57 15.20
C GLU A 309 -20.62 -16.75 15.19
N GLU A 310 -20.99 -17.79 14.46
CA GLU A 310 -20.18 -18.99 14.26
C GLU A 310 -20.35 -19.53 12.84
N VAL A 311 -19.29 -20.15 12.34
CA VAL A 311 -19.26 -20.79 11.01
C VAL A 311 -18.93 -22.26 11.19
N GLN A 312 -19.75 -23.12 10.59
CA GLN A 312 -19.59 -24.57 10.65
C GLN A 312 -18.43 -25.04 9.76
N PRO A 313 -17.79 -26.18 10.10
CA PRO A 313 -16.85 -26.85 9.20
C PRO A 313 -17.42 -27.04 7.79
N GLY A 314 -16.60 -26.93 6.77
CA GLY A 314 -16.99 -27.01 5.36
C GLY A 314 -17.64 -25.75 4.79
N ASN A 315 -17.99 -24.76 5.62
CA ASN A 315 -18.62 -23.52 5.15
C ASN A 315 -17.61 -22.38 4.94
N SER A 316 -18.03 -21.39 4.19
CA SER A 316 -17.22 -20.19 3.94
C SER A 316 -17.98 -18.91 4.28
N THR A 317 -17.23 -17.88 4.71
CA THR A 317 -17.78 -16.59 5.10
C THR A 317 -16.77 -15.46 4.84
N TRP A 318 -17.22 -14.21 4.94
CA TRP A 318 -16.30 -13.08 5.05
C TRP A 318 -15.93 -12.81 6.49
N ALA A 319 -14.66 -12.60 6.71
CA ALA A 319 -14.12 -12.33 8.03
C ALA A 319 -13.10 -11.16 7.99
N GLN A 320 -12.81 -10.61 9.15
CA GLN A 320 -11.71 -9.69 9.36
C GLN A 320 -10.69 -10.33 10.29
N LEU A 321 -9.45 -10.36 9.87
CA LEU A 321 -8.32 -10.75 10.70
C LEU A 321 -7.63 -9.50 11.24
N LYS A 322 -7.44 -9.47 12.57
CA LYS A 322 -6.66 -8.45 13.25
C LYS A 322 -5.45 -9.10 13.92
N PRO A 323 -4.28 -9.11 13.29
CA PRO A 323 -3.05 -9.63 13.88
C PRO A 323 -2.59 -8.74 15.04
N GLU A 324 -1.82 -9.32 15.97
CA GLU A 324 -1.19 -8.59 17.08
C GLU A 324 -0.07 -7.64 16.62
N LYS A 325 0.55 -7.96 15.47
CA LYS A 325 1.56 -7.12 14.81
C LYS A 325 1.11 -6.83 13.38
N SER A 326 1.35 -5.63 12.91
CA SER A 326 1.05 -5.26 11.52
C SER A 326 1.87 -6.12 10.55
N LEU A 327 1.25 -6.55 9.46
CA LEU A 327 1.83 -7.47 8.47
C LEU A 327 1.95 -6.81 7.09
N PRO A 328 3.02 -7.12 6.34
CA PRO A 328 3.21 -6.67 4.95
C PRO A 328 2.45 -7.59 3.98
N VAL A 329 1.13 -7.50 3.98
CA VAL A 329 0.26 -8.32 3.14
C VAL A 329 -0.33 -7.51 2.00
N LEU A 330 -0.57 -8.18 0.87
CA LEU A 330 -1.25 -7.61 -0.28
C LEU A 330 -2.58 -8.33 -0.54
N ARG A 331 -3.46 -7.65 -1.28
CA ARG A 331 -4.66 -8.28 -1.80
C ARG A 331 -4.29 -9.48 -2.68
N GLY A 332 -5.05 -10.58 -2.55
CA GLY A 332 -4.78 -11.83 -3.25
C GLY A 332 -3.76 -12.74 -2.56
N ASP A 333 -3.08 -12.28 -1.50
CA ASP A 333 -2.25 -13.16 -0.70
C ASP A 333 -3.11 -14.22 -0.03
N HIS A 334 -2.61 -15.44 0.03
CA HIS A 334 -3.25 -16.54 0.76
C HIS A 334 -2.81 -16.55 2.21
N TYR A 335 -3.70 -17.07 3.03
CA TYR A 335 -3.45 -17.23 4.46
C TYR A 335 -4.07 -18.53 4.98
N ILE A 336 -3.52 -19.04 6.07
CA ILE A 336 -4.02 -20.18 6.83
C ILE A 336 -4.24 -19.76 8.27
N ILE A 337 -5.32 -20.21 8.89
CA ILE A 337 -5.54 -20.06 10.33
C ILE A 337 -5.52 -21.42 11.01
N ARG A 338 -4.83 -21.48 12.14
CA ARG A 338 -4.69 -22.69 12.95
C ARG A 338 -5.06 -22.44 14.42
N SER A 339 -5.41 -23.47 15.13
CA SER A 339 -5.49 -23.47 16.59
C SER A 339 -4.71 -24.66 17.12
N ASN A 340 -3.74 -24.42 17.97
CA ASN A 340 -2.79 -25.43 18.41
C ASN A 340 -2.10 -26.09 17.19
N MET A 341 -2.34 -27.40 17.02
CA MET A 341 -1.75 -28.19 15.92
C MET A 341 -2.71 -28.42 14.75
N THR A 342 -3.96 -27.94 14.81
CA THR A 342 -4.98 -28.25 13.81
C THR A 342 -5.21 -27.07 12.88
N THR A 343 -5.26 -27.31 11.59
CA THR A 343 -5.69 -26.36 10.56
C THR A 343 -7.19 -26.15 10.67
N LEU A 344 -7.61 -24.90 10.81
CA LEU A 344 -9.02 -24.51 10.94
C LEU A 344 -9.64 -24.06 9.62
N GLY A 345 -8.83 -23.41 8.78
CA GLY A 345 -9.29 -22.85 7.51
C GLY A 345 -8.27 -21.85 6.95
N GLY A 346 -8.68 -21.15 5.92
CA GLY A 346 -7.84 -20.18 5.22
C GLY A 346 -8.58 -19.55 4.05
N GLY A 347 -7.82 -18.99 3.11
CA GLY A 347 -8.36 -18.37 1.90
C GLY A 347 -7.52 -17.22 1.41
N SER A 348 -8.15 -16.20 0.82
CA SER A 348 -7.49 -15.05 0.22
C SER A 348 -7.81 -13.73 0.93
N ILE A 349 -6.85 -12.81 0.91
CA ILE A 349 -6.99 -11.44 1.43
C ILE A 349 -7.67 -10.58 0.37
N LEU A 350 -8.76 -9.90 0.77
CA LEU A 350 -9.59 -9.08 -0.12
C LEU A 350 -9.30 -7.58 0.03
N ASP A 351 -9.13 -7.09 1.27
CA ASP A 351 -8.86 -5.68 1.56
C ASP A 351 -7.82 -5.55 2.67
N THR A 352 -6.67 -4.97 2.37
CA THR A 352 -5.53 -4.79 3.30
C THR A 352 -5.64 -3.54 4.17
N ARG A 353 -6.56 -2.62 3.85
CA ARG A 353 -6.79 -1.36 4.58
C ARG A 353 -8.14 -1.35 5.30
N ALA A 354 -8.54 -2.51 5.82
CA ALA A 354 -9.83 -2.71 6.43
C ALA A 354 -9.97 -1.93 7.75
N LYS A 355 -11.02 -1.11 7.84
CA LYS A 355 -11.45 -0.49 9.09
C LYS A 355 -12.33 -1.48 9.86
N ARG A 356 -12.50 -1.25 11.18
CA ARG A 356 -13.39 -2.07 11.97
C ARG A 356 -14.83 -2.00 11.45
N HIS A 357 -15.39 -3.14 11.05
CA HIS A 357 -16.76 -3.26 10.56
C HIS A 357 -17.77 -3.57 11.67
N ARG A 358 -19.02 -3.18 11.43
CA ARG A 358 -20.15 -3.72 12.17
C ARG A 358 -20.58 -5.02 11.51
N ARG A 359 -20.89 -6.04 12.31
CA ARG A 359 -21.41 -7.31 11.79
C ARG A 359 -22.73 -7.09 11.03
N ARG A 360 -22.94 -7.86 9.96
CA ARG A 360 -24.12 -7.79 9.05
C ARG A 360 -24.34 -6.41 8.42
N HIS A 361 -23.25 -5.64 8.23
CA HIS A 361 -23.34 -4.35 7.56
C HIS A 361 -23.38 -4.54 6.04
N LEU A 362 -24.58 -4.50 5.45
CA LEU A 362 -24.80 -4.78 4.04
C LEU A 362 -23.87 -4.04 3.07
N PRO A 363 -23.57 -2.73 3.25
CA PRO A 363 -22.62 -2.06 2.36
C PRO A 363 -21.20 -2.67 2.38
N THR A 364 -20.74 -3.14 3.55
CA THR A 364 -19.44 -3.82 3.67
C THR A 364 -19.48 -5.17 2.96
N LEU A 365 -20.52 -5.97 3.16
CA LEU A 365 -20.65 -7.28 2.53
C LEU A 365 -20.69 -7.16 1.00
N LYS A 366 -21.47 -6.23 0.46
CA LYS A 366 -21.50 -5.94 -0.99
C LYS A 366 -20.14 -5.49 -1.54
N LYS A 367 -19.39 -4.68 -0.75
CA LYS A 367 -18.04 -4.29 -1.13
C LYS A 367 -17.12 -5.52 -1.21
N LEU A 368 -17.17 -6.43 -0.23
CA LEU A 368 -16.34 -7.64 -0.21
C LEU A 368 -16.70 -8.59 -1.35
N GLU A 369 -17.99 -8.77 -1.63
CA GLU A 369 -18.48 -9.52 -2.78
C GLU A 369 -17.92 -8.96 -4.10
N SER A 370 -18.00 -7.65 -4.28
CA SER A 370 -17.45 -6.99 -5.46
C SER A 370 -15.91 -7.06 -5.53
N LEU A 371 -15.20 -7.05 -4.40
CA LEU A 371 -13.76 -7.26 -4.37
C LEU A 371 -13.38 -8.72 -4.69
N GLU A 372 -14.23 -9.69 -4.34
CA GLU A 372 -13.98 -11.12 -4.58
C GLU A 372 -14.24 -11.51 -6.05
N SER A 373 -15.39 -11.10 -6.60
CA SER A 373 -15.89 -11.58 -7.91
C SER A 373 -16.25 -10.46 -8.89
N GLY A 374 -15.98 -9.20 -8.55
CA GLY A 374 -16.35 -8.05 -9.38
C GLY A 374 -15.53 -7.92 -10.67
N SER A 375 -16.10 -7.19 -11.63
CA SER A 375 -15.39 -6.79 -12.85
C SER A 375 -14.18 -5.90 -12.55
N PRO A 376 -13.18 -5.81 -13.45
CA PRO A 376 -12.07 -4.88 -13.31
C PRO A 376 -12.48 -3.45 -12.96
N SER A 377 -13.56 -2.96 -13.55
CA SER A 377 -14.13 -1.64 -13.27
C SER A 377 -14.63 -1.50 -11.83
N GLU A 378 -15.38 -2.49 -11.33
CA GLU A 378 -15.89 -2.49 -9.95
C GLU A 378 -14.76 -2.57 -8.93
N ILE A 379 -13.75 -3.36 -9.20
CA ILE A 379 -12.56 -3.50 -8.35
C ILE A 379 -11.85 -2.14 -8.22
N ILE A 380 -11.57 -1.47 -9.35
CA ILE A 380 -10.91 -0.15 -9.36
C ILE A 380 -11.74 0.90 -8.62
N LEU A 381 -13.04 0.98 -8.88
CA LEU A 381 -13.93 1.92 -8.19
C LEU A 381 -13.95 1.69 -6.68
N ASN A 382 -13.95 0.43 -6.21
CA ASN A 382 -13.92 0.10 -4.78
C ASN A 382 -12.58 0.45 -4.13
N ILE A 383 -11.46 0.23 -4.83
CA ILE A 383 -10.13 0.64 -4.34
C ILE A 383 -10.07 2.15 -4.17
N ILE A 384 -10.52 2.91 -5.19
CA ILE A 384 -10.53 4.38 -5.15
C ILE A 384 -11.45 4.92 -4.04
N GLU A 385 -12.61 4.31 -3.82
CA GLU A 385 -13.53 4.73 -2.75
C GLU A 385 -12.93 4.48 -1.35
N SER A 386 -12.09 3.45 -1.22
CA SER A 386 -11.46 3.06 0.06
C SER A 386 -10.22 3.90 0.40
N ALA A 387 -9.43 4.28 -0.59
CA ALA A 387 -8.18 5.02 -0.45
C ALA A 387 -8.35 6.44 -0.99
N VAL A 388 -8.23 7.44 -0.13
CA VAL A 388 -8.35 8.85 -0.55
C VAL A 388 -7.19 9.65 0.03
N PRO A 389 -6.46 10.33 -0.83
CA PRO A 389 -6.52 10.36 -2.31
C PRO A 389 -5.97 9.08 -2.94
N SER A 390 -6.49 8.68 -4.10
CA SER A 390 -5.99 7.54 -4.87
C SER A 390 -5.14 8.02 -6.04
N THR A 391 -3.96 7.42 -6.20
CA THR A 391 -3.04 7.63 -7.33
C THR A 391 -2.93 6.35 -8.15
N LEU A 392 -2.29 6.41 -9.32
CA LEU A 392 -2.05 5.23 -10.14
C LEU A 392 -1.21 4.18 -9.38
N ASP A 393 -0.17 4.61 -8.66
CA ASP A 393 0.67 3.74 -7.83
C ASP A 393 -0.15 3.05 -6.73
N SER A 394 -1.13 3.76 -6.14
CA SER A 394 -2.02 3.17 -5.15
C SER A 394 -2.95 2.11 -5.75
N LEU A 395 -3.35 2.25 -7.02
CA LEU A 395 -4.10 1.24 -7.74
C LEU A 395 -3.25 0.02 -8.04
N PHE A 396 -2.02 0.22 -8.51
CA PHE A 396 -1.09 -0.88 -8.75
C PHE A 396 -0.79 -1.66 -7.46
N SER A 397 -0.54 -0.98 -6.34
CA SER A 397 -0.22 -1.63 -5.07
C SER A 397 -1.42 -2.32 -4.40
N SER A 398 -2.65 -1.86 -4.65
CA SER A 398 -3.85 -2.34 -3.96
C SER A 398 -4.69 -3.32 -4.80
N SER A 399 -4.32 -3.61 -6.06
CA SER A 399 -5.06 -4.52 -6.92
C SER A 399 -4.25 -5.78 -7.24
N THR A 400 -4.96 -6.85 -7.64
CA THR A 400 -4.38 -8.08 -8.21
C THR A 400 -4.38 -8.06 -9.73
N MET A 401 -4.61 -6.90 -10.33
CA MET A 401 -4.65 -6.68 -11.77
C MET A 401 -3.27 -6.24 -12.28
N ARG A 402 -2.96 -6.58 -13.52
CA ARG A 402 -1.75 -6.10 -14.19
C ARG A 402 -1.89 -4.64 -14.60
N GLU A 403 -0.78 -3.95 -14.75
CA GLU A 403 -0.73 -2.57 -15.28
C GLU A 403 -1.45 -2.47 -16.63
N GLU A 404 -1.27 -3.47 -17.49
CA GLU A 404 -1.91 -3.60 -18.81
C GLU A 404 -3.46 -3.72 -18.73
N GLU A 405 -4.00 -4.12 -17.60
CA GLU A 405 -5.45 -4.21 -17.34
C GLU A 405 -5.97 -2.95 -16.61
N ILE A 406 -5.16 -2.38 -15.70
CA ILE A 406 -5.54 -1.21 -14.91
C ILE A 406 -5.65 0.04 -15.77
N ILE A 407 -4.62 0.34 -16.58
CA ILE A 407 -4.57 1.57 -17.37
C ILE A 407 -5.76 1.69 -18.35
N PRO A 408 -6.07 0.66 -19.18
CA PRO A 408 -7.25 0.70 -20.04
C PRO A 408 -8.56 0.83 -19.26
N THR A 409 -8.68 0.16 -18.10
CA THR A 409 -9.89 0.21 -17.28
C THR A 409 -10.08 1.61 -16.67
N VAL A 410 -9.00 2.25 -16.20
CA VAL A 410 -9.04 3.64 -15.72
C VAL A 410 -9.48 4.58 -16.83
N HIS A 411 -8.94 4.45 -18.06
CA HIS A 411 -9.36 5.24 -19.22
C HIS A 411 -10.85 5.03 -19.55
N LEU A 412 -11.32 3.79 -19.53
CA LEU A 412 -12.73 3.46 -19.75
C LEU A 412 -13.62 4.15 -18.72
N LEU A 413 -13.29 4.03 -17.41
CA LEU A 413 -14.06 4.64 -16.32
C LEU A 413 -14.07 6.18 -16.39
N ILE A 414 -12.98 6.80 -16.83
CA ILE A 414 -12.94 8.25 -17.08
C ILE A 414 -13.85 8.62 -18.24
N ALA A 415 -13.81 7.86 -19.34
CA ALA A 415 -14.67 8.09 -20.52
C ALA A 415 -16.17 7.92 -20.18
N GLU A 416 -16.50 6.96 -19.34
CA GLU A 416 -17.86 6.72 -18.81
C GLU A 416 -18.29 7.73 -17.72
N LYS A 417 -17.40 8.65 -17.32
CA LYS A 417 -17.61 9.60 -16.21
C LYS A 417 -17.90 8.95 -14.85
N ALA A 418 -17.58 7.68 -14.71
CA ALA A 418 -17.64 6.97 -13.42
C ALA A 418 -16.45 7.36 -12.52
N LEU A 419 -15.35 7.81 -13.13
CA LEU A 419 -14.12 8.24 -12.49
C LEU A 419 -13.75 9.65 -12.92
N MET A 420 -13.35 10.48 -11.97
CA MET A 420 -12.78 11.81 -12.20
C MET A 420 -11.27 11.78 -11.99
N SER A 421 -10.54 12.34 -12.95
CA SER A 421 -9.09 12.52 -12.93
C SER A 421 -8.74 13.99 -12.78
N THR A 422 -7.80 14.33 -11.92
CA THR A 422 -7.37 15.73 -11.69
C THR A 422 -6.34 16.22 -12.71
N SER A 423 -5.84 15.34 -13.60
CA SER A 423 -4.87 15.67 -14.64
C SER A 423 -5.11 14.83 -15.89
N THR A 424 -4.63 15.29 -17.02
CA THR A 424 -4.61 14.52 -18.28
C THR A 424 -3.54 13.40 -18.25
N SER A 425 -2.47 13.56 -17.46
CA SER A 425 -1.48 12.52 -17.23
C SER A 425 -1.91 11.66 -16.04
N LEU A 426 -2.13 10.37 -16.27
CA LEU A 426 -2.55 9.44 -15.22
C LEU A 426 -1.53 9.34 -14.06
N GLU A 427 -0.23 9.39 -14.34
CA GLU A 427 0.85 9.30 -13.36
C GLU A 427 0.83 10.44 -12.33
N LYS A 428 0.39 11.63 -12.75
CA LYS A 428 0.32 12.84 -11.92
C LYS A 428 -1.08 13.11 -11.38
N SER A 429 -2.01 12.19 -11.61
CA SER A 429 -3.41 12.38 -11.30
C SER A 429 -3.79 11.81 -9.94
N TYR A 430 -4.71 12.49 -9.29
CA TYR A 430 -5.53 11.93 -8.23
C TYR A 430 -6.89 11.52 -8.80
N PHE A 431 -7.34 10.32 -8.40
CA PHE A 431 -8.59 9.74 -8.86
C PHE A 431 -9.66 9.81 -7.78
N PHE A 432 -10.88 10.14 -8.20
CA PHE A 432 -12.06 10.16 -7.35
C PHE A 432 -13.22 9.49 -8.08
N THR A 433 -14.03 8.71 -7.36
CA THR A 433 -15.31 8.24 -7.94
C THR A 433 -16.22 9.44 -8.22
N ALA A 434 -17.09 9.34 -9.21
CA ALA A 434 -18.04 10.42 -9.56
C ALA A 434 -18.82 10.90 -8.32
N LYS A 435 -19.31 9.97 -7.51
CA LYS A 435 -20.04 10.26 -6.26
C LYS A 435 -19.19 11.06 -5.27
N ARG A 436 -17.92 10.69 -5.12
CA ARG A 436 -17.02 11.38 -4.19
C ARG A 436 -16.63 12.76 -4.71
N TRP A 437 -16.41 12.89 -6.00
CA TRP A 437 -16.16 14.17 -6.65
C TRP A 437 -17.33 15.14 -6.46
N GLU A 438 -18.57 14.70 -6.71
CA GLU A 438 -19.78 15.49 -6.43
C GLU A 438 -19.86 15.94 -4.98
N LYS A 439 -19.53 15.06 -4.03
CA LYS A 439 -19.50 15.40 -2.60
C LYS A 439 -18.44 16.47 -2.29
N ILE A 440 -17.22 16.36 -2.86
CA ILE A 440 -16.15 17.36 -2.68
C ILE A 440 -16.61 18.70 -3.26
N CYS A 441 -17.15 18.73 -4.48
CA CYS A 441 -17.68 19.93 -5.11
C CYS A 441 -18.80 20.55 -4.29
N GLY A 442 -19.74 19.75 -3.80
CA GLY A 442 -20.84 20.18 -2.96
C GLY A 442 -20.37 20.81 -1.64
N LEU A 443 -19.47 20.14 -0.92
CA LEU A 443 -18.89 20.64 0.32
C LEU A 443 -18.07 21.93 0.10
N THR A 444 -17.31 22.01 -1.00
CA THR A 444 -16.58 23.22 -1.36
C THR A 444 -17.51 24.40 -1.56
N LYS A 445 -18.54 24.24 -2.41
CA LYS A 445 -19.54 25.29 -2.67
C LYS A 445 -20.26 25.69 -1.40
N GLN A 446 -20.70 24.73 -0.60
CA GLN A 446 -21.40 25.00 0.67
C GLN A 446 -20.51 25.75 1.67
N SER A 447 -19.26 25.33 1.83
CA SER A 447 -18.30 25.94 2.75
C SER A 447 -17.99 27.39 2.37
N LEU A 448 -17.72 27.63 1.09
CA LEU A 448 -17.44 28.96 0.58
C LEU A 448 -18.69 29.86 0.66
N ASN A 449 -19.87 29.36 0.30
CA ASN A 449 -21.11 30.12 0.39
C ASN A 449 -21.43 30.54 1.82
N LEU A 450 -21.31 29.63 2.79
CA LEU A 450 -21.51 29.96 4.21
C LEU A 450 -20.49 31.01 4.69
N PHE A 451 -19.25 30.91 4.25
CA PHE A 451 -18.21 31.89 4.58
C PHE A 451 -18.54 33.27 4.00
N HIS A 452 -18.96 33.35 2.73
CA HIS A 452 -19.32 34.59 2.07
C HIS A 452 -20.57 35.25 2.69
N VAL A 453 -21.53 34.45 3.14
CA VAL A 453 -22.68 34.95 3.89
C VAL A 453 -22.27 35.51 5.24
N GLN A 454 -21.36 34.84 5.95
CA GLN A 454 -20.89 35.28 7.26
C GLN A 454 -19.93 36.47 7.18
N PHE A 455 -19.10 36.54 6.11
CA PHE A 455 -18.10 37.58 5.92
C PHE A 455 -18.19 38.19 4.51
N PRO A 456 -19.25 38.93 4.21
CA PRO A 456 -19.53 39.39 2.85
C PRO A 456 -18.50 40.36 2.28
N LEU A 457 -17.72 41.02 3.13
CA LEU A 457 -16.68 41.97 2.71
C LEU A 457 -15.33 41.32 2.47
N ARG A 458 -15.12 40.08 2.89
CA ARG A 458 -13.84 39.38 2.70
C ARG A 458 -13.76 38.82 1.30
N GLN A 459 -12.61 38.94 0.67
CA GLN A 459 -12.35 38.49 -0.68
C GLN A 459 -12.51 36.97 -0.85
N GLY A 460 -12.21 36.17 0.18
CA GLY A 460 -12.31 34.73 0.19
C GLY A 460 -12.00 34.09 1.53
N MET A 461 -12.25 32.78 1.60
CA MET A 461 -11.93 31.94 2.75
C MET A 461 -10.42 31.59 2.74
N PRO A 462 -9.72 31.54 3.90
CA PRO A 462 -8.35 31.04 3.98
C PRO A 462 -8.23 29.61 3.41
N ARG A 463 -7.22 29.39 2.55
CA ARG A 463 -6.99 28.14 1.83
C ARG A 463 -6.87 26.94 2.78
N GLU A 464 -6.15 27.09 3.90
CA GLU A 464 -5.99 26.04 4.91
C GLU A 464 -7.28 25.68 5.63
N GLU A 465 -8.17 26.65 5.84
CA GLU A 465 -9.48 26.39 6.45
C GLU A 465 -10.33 25.50 5.54
N LEU A 466 -10.39 25.80 4.24
CA LEU A 466 -11.11 24.97 3.27
C LEU A 466 -10.51 23.57 3.16
N ARG A 467 -9.19 23.47 3.13
CA ARG A 467 -8.48 22.17 3.09
C ARG A 467 -8.86 21.28 4.27
N ASN A 468 -8.86 21.85 5.48
CA ASN A 468 -9.23 21.13 6.71
C ASN A 468 -10.68 20.64 6.68
N ARG A 469 -11.61 21.45 6.15
CA ARG A 469 -13.03 21.08 6.01
C ARG A 469 -13.23 19.94 5.00
N LEU A 470 -12.41 19.88 3.95
CA LEU A 470 -12.46 18.83 2.93
C LEU A 470 -11.70 17.57 3.34
N ALA A 471 -10.86 17.63 4.38
CA ALA A 471 -10.00 16.55 4.87
C ALA A 471 -9.12 15.93 3.76
N LEU A 472 -8.50 16.77 2.94
CA LEU A 472 -7.59 16.38 1.86
C LEU A 472 -6.11 16.64 2.26
N SER A 473 -5.19 15.85 1.69
CA SER A 473 -3.76 16.14 1.79
C SER A 473 -3.41 17.41 1.02
N PRO A 474 -2.31 18.12 1.34
CA PRO A 474 -1.92 19.34 0.63
C PRO A 474 -1.85 19.15 -0.90
N GLU A 475 -1.27 18.04 -1.36
CA GLU A 475 -1.07 17.76 -2.78
C GLU A 475 -2.41 17.50 -3.49
N SER A 476 -3.24 16.63 -2.92
CA SER A 476 -4.57 16.32 -3.50
C SER A 476 -5.51 17.52 -3.46
N PHE A 477 -5.41 18.35 -2.40
CA PHE A 477 -6.17 19.59 -2.31
C PHE A 477 -5.78 20.54 -3.44
N ASN A 478 -4.49 20.75 -3.69
CA ASN A 478 -4.02 21.60 -4.78
C ASN A 478 -4.55 21.11 -6.14
N ALA A 479 -4.45 19.79 -6.39
CA ALA A 479 -4.96 19.21 -7.62
C ALA A 479 -6.48 19.42 -7.80
N VAL A 480 -7.25 19.26 -6.73
CA VAL A 480 -8.71 19.50 -6.75
C VAL A 480 -9.03 20.97 -6.99
N MET A 481 -8.31 21.91 -6.32
CA MET A 481 -8.55 23.35 -6.51
C MET A 481 -8.25 23.78 -7.94
N ASN A 482 -7.18 23.28 -8.55
CA ASN A 482 -6.87 23.57 -9.96
C ASN A 482 -8.02 23.17 -10.91
N VAL A 483 -8.59 21.96 -10.73
CA VAL A 483 -9.73 21.52 -11.54
C VAL A 483 -10.96 22.40 -11.32
N LEU A 484 -11.23 22.79 -10.08
CA LEU A 484 -12.39 23.62 -9.75
C LEU A 484 -12.21 25.06 -10.28
N GLU A 485 -10.99 25.56 -10.36
CA GLU A 485 -10.67 26.85 -10.96
C GLU A 485 -10.78 26.80 -12.49
N GLU A 486 -10.22 25.77 -13.15
CA GLU A 486 -10.36 25.54 -14.59
C GLU A 486 -11.83 25.42 -15.02
N THR A 487 -12.65 24.78 -14.18
CA THR A 487 -14.10 24.64 -14.42
C THR A 487 -14.90 25.86 -13.97
N LYS A 488 -14.23 26.95 -13.58
CA LYS A 488 -14.83 28.22 -13.18
C LYS A 488 -15.83 28.11 -12.00
N VAL A 489 -15.59 27.16 -11.09
CA VAL A 489 -16.40 27.03 -9.86
C VAL A 489 -15.91 28.00 -8.79
N LEU A 490 -14.60 28.23 -8.74
CA LEU A 490 -13.96 29.08 -7.75
C LEU A 490 -12.82 29.90 -8.39
N ARG A 491 -12.32 30.89 -7.64
CA ARG A 491 -11.08 31.65 -7.92
C ARG A 491 -10.10 31.39 -6.77
N ASP A 492 -8.86 31.07 -7.13
CA ASP A 492 -7.77 30.81 -6.18
C ASP A 492 -6.79 32.00 -6.16
N PHE A 493 -6.73 32.70 -5.02
CA PHE A 493 -5.86 33.87 -4.80
C PHE A 493 -4.55 33.50 -4.06
N THR A 494 -4.05 32.29 -4.20
CA THR A 494 -2.85 31.76 -3.53
C THR A 494 -3.02 31.52 -2.03
N SER A 495 -3.57 32.46 -1.27
CA SER A 495 -3.83 32.36 0.17
C SER A 495 -5.32 32.27 0.52
N LEU A 496 -6.18 32.70 -0.38
CA LEU A 496 -7.63 32.78 -0.22
C LEU A 496 -8.34 32.08 -1.39
N ILE A 497 -9.51 31.52 -1.14
CA ILE A 497 -10.36 30.89 -2.16
C ILE A 497 -11.76 31.50 -2.06
N ALA A 498 -12.33 31.88 -3.21
CA ALA A 498 -13.67 32.41 -3.31
C ALA A 498 -14.49 31.71 -4.41
N LEU A 499 -15.81 31.71 -4.30
CA LEU A 499 -16.69 31.34 -5.40
C LEU A 499 -16.52 32.34 -6.54
N THR A 500 -16.62 31.87 -7.79
CA THR A 500 -16.47 32.73 -8.98
C THR A 500 -17.44 33.89 -8.99
N ASP A 501 -18.67 33.67 -8.49
CA ASP A 501 -19.75 34.67 -8.45
C ASP A 501 -19.71 35.56 -7.21
N HIS A 502 -18.73 35.37 -6.32
CA HIS A 502 -18.61 36.22 -5.13
C HIS A 502 -17.94 37.55 -5.47
N GLU A 503 -18.63 38.62 -5.20
CA GLU A 503 -18.11 39.97 -5.24
C GLU A 503 -18.43 40.65 -3.89
N SER A 504 -17.38 41.18 -3.28
CA SER A 504 -17.54 41.92 -2.03
C SER A 504 -18.09 43.32 -2.29
N HIS A 505 -19.25 43.62 -1.70
CA HIS A 505 -19.90 44.91 -1.83
C HIS A 505 -20.25 45.48 -0.48
N LEU A 506 -20.03 46.80 -0.31
CA LEU A 506 -20.50 47.53 0.86
C LEU A 506 -21.99 47.77 0.77
N THR A 507 -22.69 47.59 1.84
CA THR A 507 -24.07 48.09 1.98
C THR A 507 -24.08 49.63 1.93
N GLU A 508 -25.24 50.25 1.73
CA GLU A 508 -25.35 51.72 1.71
C GLU A 508 -24.87 52.34 3.03
N GLU A 509 -25.13 51.71 4.16
CA GLU A 509 -24.68 52.16 5.48
C GLU A 509 -23.17 52.03 5.62
N GLN A 510 -22.61 50.88 5.24
CA GLN A 510 -21.15 50.66 5.24
C GLN A 510 -20.44 51.58 4.26
N SER A 511 -21.02 51.90 3.10
CA SER A 511 -20.48 52.88 2.14
C SER A 511 -20.41 54.27 2.77
N ARG A 512 -21.44 54.71 3.50
CA ARG A 512 -21.41 55.99 4.21
C ARG A 512 -20.32 56.02 5.28
N ILE A 513 -20.22 54.95 6.08
CA ILE A 513 -19.17 54.83 7.11
C ILE A 513 -17.80 54.88 6.47
N SER A 514 -17.57 54.15 5.38
CA SER A 514 -16.30 54.09 4.67
C SER A 514 -15.90 55.45 4.08
N GLU A 515 -16.85 56.17 3.46
CA GLU A 515 -16.56 57.52 2.90
C GLU A 515 -16.22 58.54 4.00
N VAL A 516 -16.91 58.51 5.14
CA VAL A 516 -16.56 59.35 6.29
C VAL A 516 -15.19 58.98 6.84
N TYR A 517 -14.88 57.68 6.96
CA TYR A 517 -13.56 57.21 7.45
C TYR A 517 -12.43 57.63 6.53
N VAL A 518 -12.54 57.31 5.21
CA VAL A 518 -11.55 57.69 4.20
C VAL A 518 -11.37 59.20 4.14
N GLY A 519 -12.48 59.97 4.18
CA GLY A 519 -12.43 61.44 4.19
C GLY A 519 -11.69 62.01 5.42
N ASN A 520 -11.85 61.36 6.59
CA ASN A 520 -11.13 61.79 7.79
C ASN A 520 -9.62 61.42 7.75
N ILE A 521 -9.27 60.25 7.20
CA ILE A 521 -7.87 59.85 6.97
C ILE A 521 -7.21 60.79 5.96
N SER A 522 -7.85 61.10 4.84
CA SER A 522 -7.34 61.97 3.79
C SER A 522 -7.13 63.40 4.23
N LYS A 523 -7.95 63.95 5.17
CA LYS A 523 -7.74 65.28 5.76
C LYS A 523 -6.41 65.39 6.50
N GLY A 524 -5.95 64.32 7.12
CA GLY A 524 -4.66 64.28 7.82
C GLY A 524 -3.46 64.15 6.90
N LYS A 525 -3.67 63.83 5.62
CA LYS A 525 -2.67 63.61 4.56
C LYS A 525 -1.48 62.80 5.08
N PHE A 526 -0.36 63.42 5.44
CA PHE A 526 0.88 62.74 5.92
C PHE A 526 0.90 62.52 7.45
N SER A 527 -0.15 62.92 8.17
CA SER A 527 -0.32 62.75 9.62
C SER A 527 -1.77 62.33 9.93
N PRO A 528 -2.22 61.18 9.43
CA PRO A 528 -3.62 60.76 9.58
C PRO A 528 -3.96 60.51 11.05
N ARG A 529 -5.23 60.67 11.40
CA ARG A 529 -5.73 60.38 12.75
C ARG A 529 -5.67 58.89 13.02
N THR A 530 -5.14 58.47 14.15
CA THR A 530 -4.98 57.08 14.58
C THR A 530 -6.03 56.65 15.64
N ASP A 531 -6.91 57.58 16.04
CA ASP A 531 -7.97 57.39 17.02
C ASP A 531 -9.36 57.14 16.38
N LEU A 532 -9.37 56.91 15.06
CA LEU A 532 -10.61 56.60 14.32
C LEU A 532 -10.87 55.08 14.36
N GLU A 533 -12.00 54.74 14.90
CA GLU A 533 -12.48 53.35 14.92
C GLU A 533 -13.37 53.06 13.69
N VAL A 534 -13.15 51.98 13.04
CA VAL A 534 -13.97 51.41 11.97
C VAL A 534 -13.96 49.90 12.09
N ASP A 535 -15.02 49.25 11.63
CA ASP A 535 -15.07 47.80 11.58
C ASP A 535 -13.88 47.24 10.76
N GLU A 536 -13.23 46.21 11.30
CA GLU A 536 -12.02 45.64 10.72
C GLU A 536 -12.24 45.07 9.30
N ASP A 537 -13.43 44.51 9.03
CA ASP A 537 -13.77 43.99 7.70
C ASP A 537 -13.99 45.13 6.68
N ILE A 538 -14.53 46.29 7.11
CA ILE A 538 -14.61 47.52 6.28
C ILE A 538 -13.23 48.07 6.00
N LEU A 539 -12.34 48.12 7.00
CA LEU A 539 -10.99 48.60 6.84
C LEU A 539 -10.20 47.73 5.86
N ASN A 540 -10.25 46.39 6.03
CA ASN A 540 -9.60 45.46 5.13
C ASN A 540 -10.16 45.55 3.71
N PHE A 541 -11.50 45.69 3.56
CA PHE A 541 -12.11 45.93 2.26
C PHE A 541 -11.55 47.18 1.56
N LEU A 542 -11.36 48.28 2.27
CA LEU A 542 -10.81 49.52 1.73
C LEU A 542 -9.33 49.40 1.35
N ILE A 543 -8.58 48.55 2.09
CA ILE A 543 -7.18 48.24 1.78
C ILE A 543 -7.08 47.35 0.54
N ASP A 544 -7.88 46.29 0.48
CA ASP A 544 -7.92 45.34 -0.64
C ASP A 544 -8.35 46.02 -1.96
N ASN A 545 -9.24 47.02 -1.88
CA ASN A 545 -9.65 47.85 -3.00
C ASN A 545 -8.72 49.03 -3.30
N GLY A 546 -7.55 49.10 -2.63
CA GLY A 546 -6.52 50.10 -2.93
C GLY A 546 -6.91 51.54 -2.55
N ARG A 547 -7.90 51.75 -1.66
CA ARG A 547 -8.27 53.06 -1.20
C ARG A 547 -7.42 53.54 -0.01
N LEU A 548 -6.96 52.60 0.78
CA LEU A 548 -6.15 52.84 1.97
C LEU A 548 -4.92 51.89 1.97
N VAL A 549 -3.86 52.31 2.63
CA VAL A 549 -2.67 51.50 2.86
C VAL A 549 -2.38 51.45 4.36
N ARG A 550 -2.31 50.25 4.92
CA ARG A 550 -1.91 50.04 6.33
C ARG A 550 -0.39 49.94 6.42
N ALA A 551 0.24 50.91 6.99
CA ALA A 551 1.66 50.90 7.29
C ALA A 551 1.97 50.23 8.65
N SER A 552 3.24 50.21 9.07
CA SER A 552 3.66 49.68 10.36
C SER A 552 2.99 50.42 11.54
N ASP A 553 2.90 49.77 12.72
CA ASP A 553 2.27 50.31 13.94
C ASP A 553 0.77 50.66 13.80
N GLY A 554 0.07 50.05 12.85
CA GLY A 554 -1.37 50.25 12.65
C GLY A 554 -1.75 51.60 12.08
N ILE A 555 -0.81 52.37 11.54
CA ILE A 555 -1.08 53.65 10.87
C ILE A 555 -1.67 53.36 9.49
N VAL A 556 -2.76 54.02 9.18
CA VAL A 556 -3.47 53.93 7.91
C VAL A 556 -3.36 55.22 7.14
N PHE A 557 -2.87 55.18 5.92
CA PHE A 557 -2.83 56.31 4.99
C PHE A 557 -3.84 56.14 3.86
N SER A 558 -4.31 57.24 3.27
CA SER A 558 -4.95 57.19 1.97
C SER A 558 -3.96 56.82 0.87
N SER A 559 -4.38 56.08 -0.13
CA SER A 559 -3.48 55.63 -1.21
C SER A 559 -2.83 56.81 -1.93
N ASP A 560 -3.57 57.90 -2.16
CA ASP A 560 -2.99 59.12 -2.78
C ASP A 560 -1.87 59.74 -1.94
N ALA A 561 -2.06 59.85 -0.62
CA ALA A 561 -1.04 60.36 0.28
C ALA A 561 0.19 59.40 0.37
N PHE A 562 -0.08 58.10 0.35
CA PHE A 562 0.97 57.09 0.38
C PHE A 562 1.84 57.12 -0.87
N GLU A 563 1.21 57.19 -2.07
CA GLU A 563 1.94 57.29 -3.35
C GLU A 563 2.76 58.58 -3.43
N GLU A 564 2.19 59.71 -3.02
CA GLU A 564 2.92 61.00 -2.96
C GLU A 564 4.15 60.92 -2.03
N MET A 565 4.00 60.28 -0.87
CA MET A 565 5.14 60.06 0.03
C MET A 565 6.17 59.10 -0.57
N LEU A 566 5.74 58.04 -1.23
CA LEU A 566 6.63 57.06 -1.88
C LEU A 566 7.48 57.73 -2.98
N ASP A 567 6.82 58.51 -3.84
CA ASP A 567 7.51 59.26 -4.91
C ASP A 567 8.45 60.31 -4.37
N GLY A 568 8.05 60.97 -3.29
CA GLY A 568 8.94 61.92 -2.60
C GLY A 568 10.17 61.26 -2.01
N VAL A 569 10.03 60.09 -1.38
CA VAL A 569 11.14 59.30 -0.84
C VAL A 569 12.08 58.85 -1.96
N ARG A 570 11.53 58.32 -3.05
CA ARG A 570 12.32 57.88 -4.22
C ARG A 570 13.12 59.05 -4.83
N SER A 571 12.44 60.17 -5.02
CA SER A 571 13.07 61.38 -5.58
C SER A 571 14.14 61.94 -4.67
N TYR A 572 13.92 61.95 -3.35
CA TYR A 572 14.90 62.46 -2.38
C TYR A 572 16.14 61.56 -2.33
N ILE A 573 15.97 60.24 -2.17
CA ILE A 573 17.09 59.27 -2.10
C ILE A 573 17.88 59.27 -3.42
N SER A 574 17.21 59.36 -4.57
CA SER A 574 17.89 59.43 -5.88
C SER A 574 18.78 60.68 -6.03
N ARG A 575 18.47 61.79 -5.32
CA ARG A 575 19.26 63.03 -5.38
C ARG A 575 20.35 63.10 -4.30
N HIS A 576 20.09 62.53 -3.12
CA HIS A 576 20.97 62.72 -1.95
C HIS A 576 21.68 61.42 -1.53
N GLY A 577 21.33 60.28 -2.13
CA GLY A 577 21.88 58.96 -1.84
C GLY A 577 21.21 58.23 -0.70
N GLU A 578 20.78 58.90 0.34
CA GLU A 578 20.13 58.34 1.53
C GLU A 578 19.10 59.31 2.13
N MET A 579 18.24 58.83 2.99
CA MET A 579 17.22 59.60 3.71
C MET A 579 17.16 59.17 5.17
N THR A 580 17.26 60.14 6.08
CA THR A 580 17.02 59.91 7.52
C THR A 580 15.55 60.13 7.89
N VAL A 581 15.15 59.66 9.08
CA VAL A 581 13.82 59.95 9.64
C VAL A 581 13.57 61.45 9.80
N GLY A 582 14.64 62.24 10.05
CA GLY A 582 14.58 63.70 10.12
C GLY A 582 14.26 64.33 8.76
N ASP A 583 14.97 63.94 7.71
CA ASP A 583 14.74 64.40 6.34
C ASP A 583 13.32 64.10 5.87
N PHE A 584 12.81 62.89 6.14
CA PHE A 584 11.43 62.50 5.81
C PHE A 584 10.42 63.39 6.51
N ARG A 585 10.62 63.60 7.83
CA ARG A 585 9.73 64.46 8.63
C ARG A 585 9.69 65.90 8.11
N ASP A 586 10.83 66.44 7.75
CA ASP A 586 10.95 67.83 7.29
C ASP A 586 10.38 67.97 5.85
N LEU A 587 10.58 66.98 4.99
CA LEU A 587 10.03 66.93 3.62
C LEU A 587 8.49 66.92 3.61
N PHE A 588 7.88 66.08 4.47
CA PHE A 588 6.40 65.90 4.49
C PHE A 588 5.73 66.65 5.65
N GLN A 589 6.45 67.43 6.44
CA GLN A 589 5.96 68.20 7.61
C GLN A 589 5.10 67.30 8.55
N THR A 590 5.63 66.10 8.86
CA THR A 590 4.95 65.09 9.65
C THR A 590 5.67 64.82 10.98
N SER A 591 5.08 64.03 11.86
CA SER A 591 5.71 63.64 13.12
C SER A 591 6.58 62.39 12.97
N ARG A 592 7.51 62.22 13.95
CA ARG A 592 8.41 61.04 13.96
C ARG A 592 7.66 59.71 13.94
N LYS A 593 6.46 59.65 14.55
CA LYS A 593 5.61 58.43 14.57
C LYS A 593 5.24 57.97 13.15
N TYR A 594 4.74 58.91 12.33
CA TYR A 594 4.31 58.57 10.96
C TYR A 594 5.48 58.31 10.03
N ALA A 595 6.58 59.11 10.21
CA ALA A 595 7.79 58.90 9.45
C ALA A 595 8.38 57.49 9.67
N LEU A 596 8.48 57.03 10.92
CA LEU A 596 8.94 55.69 11.25
C LEU A 596 8.01 54.60 10.68
N GLY A 597 6.68 54.70 10.93
CA GLY A 597 5.73 53.74 10.45
C GLY A 597 5.74 53.56 8.93
N PHE A 598 5.89 54.66 8.19
CA PHE A 598 6.00 54.63 6.73
C PHE A 598 7.34 54.05 6.25
N MET A 599 8.46 54.49 6.80
CA MET A 599 9.78 54.01 6.40
C MET A 599 10.00 52.54 6.76
N ASP A 600 9.48 52.05 7.90
CA ASP A 600 9.54 50.66 8.30
C ASP A 600 8.66 49.79 7.39
N TYR A 601 7.53 50.31 6.89
CA TYR A 601 6.72 49.65 5.88
C TYR A 601 7.50 49.51 4.56
N LEU A 602 8.20 50.55 4.09
CA LEU A 602 9.03 50.48 2.88
C LEU A 602 10.17 49.46 3.02
N ASP A 603 10.78 49.37 4.21
CA ASP A 603 11.80 48.36 4.51
C ASP A 603 11.20 46.92 4.45
N GLN A 604 10.00 46.71 5.01
CA GLN A 604 9.28 45.44 4.96
C GLN A 604 8.88 45.05 3.53
N GLN A 605 8.45 46.01 2.73
CA GLN A 605 8.11 45.81 1.31
C GLN A 605 9.37 45.72 0.41
N GLN A 606 10.56 45.73 0.99
CA GLN A 606 11.85 45.66 0.28
C GLN A 606 12.08 46.79 -0.74
N ILE A 607 11.39 47.90 -0.60
CA ILE A 607 11.61 49.11 -1.43
C ILE A 607 12.83 49.84 -0.97
N THR A 608 13.03 49.92 0.35
CA THR A 608 14.23 50.52 0.97
C THR A 608 14.95 49.48 1.83
N ARG A 609 16.18 49.82 2.23
CA ARG A 609 16.90 49.11 3.30
C ARG A 609 17.53 50.12 4.26
N ARG A 610 17.52 49.74 5.53
CA ARG A 610 18.12 50.57 6.60
C ARG A 610 19.64 50.42 6.60
N VAL A 611 20.34 51.51 6.63
CA VAL A 611 21.81 51.63 6.77
C VAL A 611 22.11 52.63 7.89
N GLY A 612 22.42 52.13 9.09
CA GLY A 612 22.55 52.98 10.27
C GLY A 612 21.25 53.67 10.65
N ASP A 613 21.22 55.00 10.66
CA ASP A 613 20.04 55.83 10.93
C ASP A 613 19.33 56.30 9.64
N ALA A 614 19.88 56.00 8.47
CA ALA A 614 19.33 56.35 7.17
C ALA A 614 18.72 55.11 6.42
N ARG A 615 18.02 55.38 5.34
CA ARG A 615 17.52 54.38 4.37
C ARG A 615 18.01 54.73 2.97
N ILE A 616 18.29 53.70 2.21
CA ILE A 616 18.65 53.80 0.80
C ILE A 616 17.66 52.95 -0.03
N LEU A 617 17.50 53.27 -1.30
CA LEU A 617 16.69 52.42 -2.19
C LEU A 617 17.37 51.05 -2.36
N ARG A 618 16.55 50.02 -2.44
CA ARG A 618 17.01 48.72 -2.88
C ARG A 618 17.03 48.70 -4.42
N GLU A 619 18.14 48.22 -4.98
CA GLU A 619 18.25 47.95 -6.42
C GLU A 619 17.31 46.84 -6.87
#